data_de845c3dd94c8d7dec875129b6a785b1
#
_entry.id   de845c3dd94c8d7dec875129b6a785b1
#
_cell.length_a   1.000
_cell.length_b   1.000
_cell.length_c   1.000
_cell.angle_alpha   90.00
_cell.angle_beta   90.00
_cell.angle_gamma   90.00
#
_symmetry.space_group_name_H-M   'P 1'
#
loop_
_entity.id
_entity.type
_entity.pdbx_description
1 polymer ?
#
loop_
_entity_poly.entity_id
_entity_poly.type
_entity_poly.pdbx_seq_one_letter_code
_entity_poly.pdbx_strand_id
1 'polypeptide(L)'
;MKQSRPLRENRKHGDLLFPVSAYETKMEEDFQMPLSYHWHPEIEIFFITSGKANFQVEAEQFVIEEGDVLLIKPNTLHGSHDCFGTKLEFRAVVFDFSVLSWMANVRIELKYLQPLLAQEQGRYILLREKNSIQKALFEMLNKTFFVFDEKEKGYELLVRAYLLQV
;
A
#
# COMPACT_ATOMS: atom_id res chain seq x y z
N MET A 1 14.64 1.08 -31.10
CA MET A 1 14.27 1.98 -29.98
C MET A 1 13.26 1.21 -29.12
N LYS A 2 13.60 0.82 -27.89
CA LYS A 2 12.62 0.28 -26.94
C LYS A 2 11.71 1.44 -26.53
N GLN A 3 10.41 1.36 -26.86
CA GLN A 3 9.44 2.28 -26.32
C GLN A 3 9.52 2.19 -24.79
N SER A 4 9.87 3.29 -24.14
CA SER A 4 9.78 3.40 -22.69
C SER A 4 8.31 3.23 -22.32
N ARG A 5 7.96 2.20 -21.58
CA ARG A 5 6.61 2.08 -21.01
C ARG A 5 6.37 3.28 -20.12
N PRO A 6 5.18 3.91 -20.22
CA PRO A 6 4.86 4.99 -19.29
C PRO A 6 4.94 4.45 -17.87
N LEU A 7 5.63 5.14 -16.98
CA LEU A 7 5.77 4.75 -15.57
C LEU A 7 4.45 4.89 -14.79
N ARG A 8 3.48 5.62 -15.33
CA ARG A 8 2.14 5.67 -14.75
C ARG A 8 1.43 4.34 -14.95
N GLU A 9 0.96 3.76 -13.87
CA GLU A 9 0.14 2.56 -13.94
C GLU A 9 -1.23 2.88 -14.55
N ASN A 10 -1.68 2.05 -15.50
CA ASN A 10 -3.00 2.19 -16.14
C ASN A 10 -4.08 1.32 -15.48
N ARG A 11 -3.74 0.63 -14.40
CA ARG A 11 -4.66 -0.21 -13.67
C ARG A 11 -5.64 0.66 -12.88
N LYS A 12 -6.91 0.27 -12.87
CA LYS A 12 -7.92 0.88 -11.99
C LYS A 12 -7.98 0.08 -10.69
N HIS A 13 -7.91 0.79 -9.58
CA HIS A 13 -8.03 0.21 -8.25
C HIS A 13 -9.44 0.42 -7.71
N GLY A 14 -10.23 -0.68 -7.69
CA GLY A 14 -11.64 -0.64 -7.31
C GLY A 14 -12.54 -0.07 -8.42
N ASP A 15 -13.68 0.42 -8.01
CA ASP A 15 -14.67 1.06 -8.89
C ASP A 15 -14.97 2.50 -8.47
N LEU A 16 -15.90 3.15 -9.18
CA LEU A 16 -16.24 4.56 -8.94
C LEU A 16 -16.89 4.79 -7.55
N LEU A 17 -17.59 3.80 -7.03
CA LEU A 17 -18.32 3.92 -5.76
C LEU A 17 -17.46 3.48 -4.59
N PHE A 18 -16.55 2.54 -4.83
CA PHE A 18 -15.63 2.01 -3.83
C PHE A 18 -14.22 1.82 -4.45
N PRO A 19 -13.42 2.90 -4.51
CA PRO A 19 -12.10 2.89 -5.13
C PRO A 19 -11.05 2.26 -4.20
N VAL A 20 -11.19 0.96 -3.93
CA VAL A 20 -10.28 0.14 -3.13
C VAL A 20 -10.00 -1.16 -3.85
N SER A 21 -8.75 -1.58 -3.87
CA SER A 21 -8.32 -2.91 -4.31
C SER A 21 -7.40 -3.54 -3.27
N ALA A 22 -7.54 -4.84 -3.09
CA ALA A 22 -6.63 -5.64 -2.29
C ALA A 22 -5.92 -6.67 -3.18
N TYR A 23 -4.63 -6.85 -2.97
CA TYR A 23 -3.77 -7.73 -3.75
C TYR A 23 -2.99 -8.64 -2.83
N GLU A 24 -2.92 -9.91 -3.19
CA GLU A 24 -1.98 -10.86 -2.62
C GLU A 24 -1.01 -11.29 -3.72
N THR A 25 0.28 -11.17 -3.47
CA THR A 25 1.32 -11.49 -4.43
C THR A 25 2.30 -12.46 -3.81
N LYS A 26 2.57 -13.55 -4.54
CA LYS A 26 3.58 -14.56 -4.20
C LYS A 26 4.55 -14.66 -5.35
N MET A 27 5.81 -14.46 -5.06
CA MET A 27 6.89 -14.49 -6.04
C MET A 27 7.87 -15.59 -5.70
N GLU A 28 8.14 -16.45 -6.66
CA GLU A 28 9.12 -17.51 -6.54
C GLU A 28 10.56 -16.95 -6.65
N GLU A 29 11.54 -17.73 -6.19
CA GLU A 29 12.94 -17.33 -6.02
C GLU A 29 13.64 -16.78 -7.30
N ASP A 30 13.17 -17.19 -8.49
CA ASP A 30 13.78 -16.82 -9.77
C ASP A 30 13.25 -15.52 -10.39
N PHE A 31 12.38 -14.77 -9.69
CA PHE A 31 11.78 -13.56 -10.24
C PHE A 31 12.74 -12.37 -10.12
N GLN A 32 13.28 -11.91 -11.27
CA GLN A 32 14.28 -10.85 -11.33
C GLN A 32 13.75 -9.43 -11.07
N MET A 33 12.43 -9.23 -11.18
CA MET A 33 11.81 -7.91 -10.91
C MET A 33 10.43 -8.10 -10.26
N PRO A 34 10.38 -8.19 -8.92
CA PRO A 34 9.14 -8.49 -8.23
C PRO A 34 8.06 -7.41 -8.38
N LEU A 35 8.43 -6.14 -8.51
CA LEU A 35 7.49 -5.06 -8.74
C LEU A 35 8.09 -4.04 -9.70
N SER A 36 7.51 -3.92 -10.91
CA SER A 36 7.96 -2.93 -11.89
C SER A 36 7.80 -1.51 -11.36
N TYR A 37 8.76 -0.63 -11.68
CA TYR A 37 8.65 0.80 -11.34
C TYR A 37 7.41 1.42 -11.94
N HIS A 38 6.58 1.98 -11.09
CA HIS A 38 5.36 2.69 -11.49
C HIS A 38 4.96 3.73 -10.44
N TRP A 39 3.98 4.54 -10.79
CA TRP A 39 3.30 5.44 -9.88
C TRP A 39 1.81 5.51 -10.24
N HIS A 40 0.98 5.80 -9.27
CA HIS A 40 -0.47 5.99 -9.39
C HIS A 40 -0.98 7.05 -8.39
N PRO A 41 -2.18 7.62 -8.58
CA PRO A 41 -2.70 8.67 -7.72
C PRO A 41 -3.27 8.20 -6.38
N GLU A 42 -3.37 6.90 -6.16
CA GLU A 42 -3.89 6.30 -4.94
C GLU A 42 -2.82 6.18 -3.85
N ILE A 43 -3.27 5.94 -2.62
CA ILE A 43 -2.43 5.49 -1.50
C ILE A 43 -2.26 3.98 -1.64
N GLU A 44 -1.06 3.47 -1.37
CA GLU A 44 -0.81 2.04 -1.31
C GLU A 44 -0.16 1.66 0.02
N ILE A 45 -0.63 0.59 0.64
CA ILE A 45 -0.07 0.03 1.85
C ILE A 45 0.40 -1.38 1.54
N PHE A 46 1.72 -1.57 1.54
CA PHE A 46 2.35 -2.89 1.45
C PHE A 46 2.52 -3.51 2.83
N PHE A 47 2.35 -4.80 2.88
CA PHE A 47 2.48 -5.62 4.04
C PHE A 47 3.27 -6.88 3.67
N ILE A 48 4.51 -7.00 4.13
CA ILE A 48 5.40 -8.09 3.77
C ILE A 48 5.09 -9.29 4.67
N THR A 49 4.58 -10.37 4.09
CA THR A 49 4.17 -11.58 4.81
C THR A 49 5.26 -12.64 4.85
N SER A 50 6.20 -12.62 3.89
CA SER A 50 7.37 -13.51 3.88
C SER A 50 8.46 -12.98 2.97
N GLY A 51 9.71 -13.26 3.31
CA GLY A 51 10.88 -12.92 2.51
C GLY A 51 11.37 -11.49 2.69
N LYS A 52 12.15 -11.03 1.71
CA LYS A 52 12.73 -9.69 1.68
C LYS A 52 12.98 -9.22 0.26
N ALA A 53 12.95 -7.91 0.05
CA ALA A 53 13.24 -7.31 -1.25
C ALA A 53 14.00 -5.99 -1.13
N ASN A 54 14.74 -5.67 -2.18
CA ASN A 54 15.29 -4.34 -2.38
C ASN A 54 14.22 -3.46 -3.00
N PHE A 55 13.72 -2.52 -2.22
CA PHE A 55 12.64 -1.63 -2.61
C PHE A 55 13.18 -0.23 -2.89
N GLN A 56 12.59 0.45 -3.86
CA GLN A 56 12.92 1.83 -4.16
C GLN A 56 11.66 2.69 -4.15
N VAL A 57 11.74 3.82 -3.47
CA VAL A 57 10.75 4.89 -3.51
C VAL A 57 11.47 6.18 -3.92
N GLU A 58 11.08 6.74 -5.07
CA GLU A 58 11.77 7.85 -5.71
C GLU A 58 13.28 7.52 -5.88
N ALA A 59 14.16 8.32 -5.29
CA ALA A 59 15.61 8.10 -5.33
C ALA A 59 16.14 7.26 -4.15
N GLU A 60 15.30 6.92 -3.18
CA GLU A 60 15.70 6.21 -1.98
C GLU A 60 15.56 4.70 -2.16
N GLN A 61 16.59 3.96 -1.77
CA GLN A 61 16.61 2.49 -1.80
C GLN A 61 16.78 1.94 -0.40
N PHE A 62 16.01 0.91 -0.07
CA PHE A 62 16.08 0.22 1.21
C PHE A 62 15.58 -1.21 1.08
N VAL A 63 16.01 -2.05 2.01
CA VAL A 63 15.48 -3.41 2.12
C VAL A 63 14.20 -3.38 2.93
N ILE A 64 13.16 -4.07 2.43
CA ILE A 64 11.96 -4.40 3.18
C ILE A 64 11.97 -5.90 3.47
N GLU A 65 11.43 -6.31 4.61
CA GLU A 65 11.43 -7.71 5.04
C GLU A 65 10.13 -8.11 5.75
N GLU A 66 9.99 -9.39 5.99
CA GLU A 66 8.83 -9.94 6.69
C GLU A 66 8.54 -9.17 7.98
N GLY A 67 7.30 -8.72 8.09
CA GLY A 67 6.82 -7.92 9.19
C GLY A 67 6.89 -6.41 8.94
N ASP A 68 7.51 -5.92 7.86
CA ASP A 68 7.48 -4.51 7.50
C ASP A 68 6.13 -4.11 6.92
N VAL A 69 5.70 -2.89 7.25
CA VAL A 69 4.56 -2.20 6.62
C VAL A 69 5.07 -0.93 5.96
N LEU A 70 4.80 -0.78 4.68
CA LEU A 70 5.21 0.36 3.88
C LEU A 70 3.98 1.06 3.31
N LEU A 71 3.73 2.31 3.73
CA LEU A 71 2.73 3.17 3.14
C LEU A 71 3.37 4.08 2.09
N ILE A 72 2.89 4.02 0.86
CA ILE A 72 3.29 4.88 -0.26
C ILE A 72 2.23 5.95 -0.46
N LYS A 73 2.65 7.20 -0.54
CA LYS A 73 1.78 8.35 -0.78
C LYS A 73 1.40 8.47 -2.27
N PRO A 74 0.30 9.14 -2.59
CA PRO A 74 -0.14 9.37 -3.98
C PRO A 74 0.95 9.94 -4.89
N ASN A 75 0.95 9.52 -6.15
CA ASN A 75 1.86 10.02 -7.20
C ASN A 75 3.35 9.84 -6.86
N THR A 76 3.69 8.78 -6.16
CA THR A 76 5.06 8.45 -5.76
C THR A 76 5.58 7.30 -6.60
N LEU A 77 6.74 7.49 -7.25
CA LEU A 77 7.38 6.43 -8.03
C LEU A 77 7.95 5.37 -7.09
N HIS A 78 7.55 4.11 -7.29
CA HIS A 78 8.00 3.02 -6.43
C HIS A 78 8.08 1.70 -7.19
N GLY A 79 8.81 0.75 -6.61
CA GLY A 79 9.00 -0.60 -7.16
C GLY A 79 10.08 -1.37 -6.42
N SER A 80 10.36 -2.58 -6.84
CA SER A 80 11.45 -3.37 -6.28
C SER A 80 12.35 -3.94 -7.37
N HIS A 81 13.63 -4.12 -7.05
CA HIS A 81 14.64 -4.57 -8.00
C HIS A 81 14.97 -6.05 -7.86
N ASP A 82 14.99 -6.55 -6.64
CA ASP A 82 15.58 -7.84 -6.31
C ASP A 82 14.97 -8.38 -5.02
N CYS A 83 14.77 -9.70 -4.98
CA CYS A 83 14.31 -10.45 -3.79
C CYS A 83 15.45 -11.23 -3.12
N PHE A 84 16.71 -10.94 -3.42
CA PHE A 84 17.89 -11.61 -2.87
C PHE A 84 17.88 -13.14 -3.06
N GLY A 85 17.29 -13.63 -4.16
CA GLY A 85 17.13 -15.07 -4.40
C GLY A 85 16.23 -15.77 -3.37
N THR A 86 15.32 -15.06 -2.72
CA THR A 86 14.34 -15.60 -1.78
C THR A 86 12.93 -15.41 -2.30
N LYS A 87 12.01 -16.26 -1.85
CA LYS A 87 10.58 -16.02 -2.09
C LYS A 87 10.18 -14.72 -1.44
N LEU A 88 9.32 -13.96 -2.11
CA LEU A 88 8.71 -12.76 -1.56
C LEU A 88 7.19 -12.93 -1.60
N GLU A 89 6.57 -12.81 -0.44
CA GLU A 89 5.12 -12.74 -0.34
C GLU A 89 4.72 -11.43 0.30
N PHE A 90 3.77 -10.74 -0.30
CA PHE A 90 3.23 -9.52 0.26
C PHE A 90 1.76 -9.36 -0.09
N ARG A 91 1.08 -8.59 0.72
CA ARG A 91 -0.26 -8.09 0.48
C ARG A 91 -0.20 -6.59 0.29
N ALA A 92 -1.04 -6.05 -0.59
CA ALA A 92 -1.15 -4.62 -0.79
C ALA A 92 -2.62 -4.19 -0.83
N VAL A 93 -2.92 -3.06 -0.17
CA VAL A 93 -4.21 -2.39 -0.29
C VAL A 93 -3.96 -1.06 -0.98
N VAL A 94 -4.61 -0.85 -2.13
CA VAL A 94 -4.54 0.37 -2.92
C VAL A 94 -5.90 1.06 -2.89
N PHE A 95 -5.94 2.33 -2.51
CA PHE A 95 -7.19 3.05 -2.37
C PHE A 95 -7.05 4.55 -2.63
N ASP A 96 -8.11 5.13 -3.20
CA ASP A 96 -8.23 6.57 -3.34
C ASP A 96 -8.45 7.24 -1.98
N PHE A 97 -7.87 8.41 -1.78
CA PHE A 97 -8.00 9.16 -0.53
C PHE A 97 -9.45 9.46 -0.13
N SER A 98 -10.36 9.56 -1.08
CA SER A 98 -11.79 9.77 -0.81
C SER A 98 -12.40 8.70 0.09
N VAL A 99 -11.81 7.51 0.14
CA VAL A 99 -12.24 6.43 1.05
C VAL A 99 -12.09 6.82 2.51
N LEU A 100 -11.08 7.61 2.86
CA LEU A 100 -10.84 8.11 4.22
C LEU A 100 -11.52 9.44 4.49
N SER A 101 -11.79 10.21 3.43
CA SER A 101 -12.38 11.55 3.53
C SER A 101 -13.83 11.49 4.02
N TRP A 102 -14.19 12.41 4.90
CA TRP A 102 -15.55 12.56 5.40
C TRP A 102 -15.98 14.01 5.27
N MET A 103 -16.72 14.32 4.23
CA MET A 103 -17.21 15.69 3.94
C MET A 103 -17.94 16.36 5.12
N ALA A 104 -18.47 15.59 6.07
CA ALA A 104 -19.17 16.11 7.24
C ALA A 104 -18.24 16.70 8.33
N ASN A 105 -16.93 16.39 8.29
CA ASN A 105 -15.98 16.92 9.28
C ASN A 105 -14.65 17.37 8.68
N VAL A 106 -14.71 18.44 7.91
CA VAL A 106 -13.56 19.07 7.24
C VAL A 106 -12.42 19.38 8.22
N ARG A 107 -12.73 19.69 9.49
CA ARG A 107 -11.70 20.02 10.49
C ARG A 107 -10.80 18.83 10.83
N ILE A 108 -11.35 17.63 10.96
CA ILE A 108 -10.57 16.39 11.19
C ILE A 108 -9.71 16.09 9.96
N GLU A 109 -10.31 16.18 8.79
CA GLU A 109 -9.61 15.96 7.53
C GLU A 109 -8.41 16.90 7.36
N LEU A 110 -8.60 18.21 7.50
CA LEU A 110 -7.53 19.21 7.39
C LEU A 110 -6.45 19.04 8.46
N LYS A 111 -6.82 18.61 9.67
CA LYS A 111 -5.87 18.50 10.77
C LYS A 111 -5.03 17.22 10.74
N TYR A 112 -5.60 16.11 10.33
CA TYR A 112 -4.98 14.80 10.46
C TYR A 112 -4.74 14.07 9.13
N LEU A 113 -5.70 14.11 8.21
CA LEU A 113 -5.58 13.35 6.96
C LEU A 113 -4.80 14.11 5.88
N GLN A 114 -5.06 15.39 5.69
CA GLN A 114 -4.34 16.20 4.70
C GLN A 114 -2.83 16.24 4.93
N PRO A 115 -2.33 16.39 6.17
CA PRO A 115 -0.89 16.35 6.44
C PRO A 115 -0.22 15.02 6.08
N LEU A 116 -0.94 13.89 6.19
CA LEU A 116 -0.40 12.59 5.77
C LEU A 116 -0.08 12.56 4.28
N LEU A 117 -0.86 13.27 3.47
CA LEU A 117 -0.67 13.36 2.03
C LEU A 117 0.35 14.43 1.62
N ALA A 118 0.66 15.36 2.52
CA ALA A 118 1.62 16.42 2.23
C ALA A 118 3.00 15.83 1.89
N GLN A 119 3.48 16.13 0.70
CA GLN A 119 4.74 15.58 0.18
C GLN A 119 5.97 16.13 0.92
N GLU A 120 5.81 17.24 1.64
CA GLU A 120 6.84 17.87 2.45
C GLU A 120 7.34 16.99 3.60
N GLN A 121 6.53 16.00 4.04
CA GLN A 121 6.86 15.03 5.09
C GLN A 121 7.36 13.68 4.54
N GLY A 122 7.96 13.69 3.34
CA GLY A 122 8.41 12.46 2.65
C GLY A 122 7.32 11.81 1.79
N ARG A 123 7.73 10.84 1.00
CA ARG A 123 6.89 10.15 0.01
C ARG A 123 6.32 8.83 0.51
N TYR A 124 6.83 8.33 1.62
CA TYR A 124 6.43 7.05 2.21
C TYR A 124 6.58 7.06 3.73
N ILE A 125 5.97 6.09 4.38
CA ILE A 125 6.14 5.77 5.80
C ILE A 125 6.50 4.30 5.88
N LEU A 126 7.66 3.99 6.48
CA LEU A 126 8.12 2.62 6.69
C LEU A 126 8.11 2.30 8.18
N LEU A 127 7.33 1.29 8.55
CA LEU A 127 7.20 0.81 9.92
C LEU A 127 7.92 -0.52 10.06
N ARG A 128 8.98 -0.55 10.87
CA ARG A 128 9.84 -1.72 11.12
C ARG A 128 9.83 -2.21 12.54
N GLU A 129 9.31 -1.41 13.46
CA GLU A 129 9.34 -1.77 14.88
C GLU A 129 8.31 -2.85 15.18
N LYS A 130 8.75 -4.01 15.62
CA LYS A 130 7.89 -5.12 16.07
C LYS A 130 7.29 -4.83 17.45
N ASN A 131 6.60 -3.70 17.58
CA ASN A 131 5.94 -3.26 18.80
C ASN A 131 4.43 -3.54 18.78
N SER A 132 3.74 -3.17 19.85
CA SER A 132 2.28 -3.38 19.98
C SER A 132 1.46 -2.60 18.92
N ILE A 133 1.93 -1.43 18.49
CA ILE A 133 1.26 -0.62 17.47
C ILE A 133 1.31 -1.34 16.13
N GLN A 134 2.48 -1.78 15.72
CA GLN A 134 2.65 -2.52 14.47
C GLN A 134 1.84 -3.82 14.45
N LYS A 135 1.79 -4.55 15.58
CA LYS A 135 0.93 -5.72 15.70
C LYS A 135 -0.54 -5.38 15.48
N ALA A 136 -1.02 -4.29 16.04
CA ALA A 136 -2.39 -3.82 15.82
C ALA A 136 -2.64 -3.45 14.34
N LEU A 137 -1.69 -2.77 13.67
CA LEU A 137 -1.78 -2.48 12.24
C LEU A 137 -1.88 -3.76 11.40
N PHE A 138 -1.06 -4.75 11.69
CA PHE A 138 -1.13 -6.06 11.04
C PHE A 138 -2.51 -6.72 11.20
N GLU A 139 -3.08 -6.68 12.40
CA GLU A 139 -4.41 -7.22 12.65
C GLU A 139 -5.49 -6.47 11.83
N MET A 140 -5.39 -5.14 11.73
CA MET A 140 -6.34 -4.35 10.95
C MET A 140 -6.19 -4.62 9.45
N LEU A 141 -4.98 -4.72 8.94
CA LEU A 141 -4.73 -5.08 7.54
C LEU A 141 -5.25 -6.47 7.23
N ASN A 142 -4.98 -7.47 8.07
CA ASN A 142 -5.52 -8.82 7.88
C ASN A 142 -7.07 -8.85 7.89
N LYS A 143 -7.70 -8.10 8.79
CA LYS A 143 -9.16 -7.94 8.79
C LYS A 143 -9.67 -7.27 7.52
N THR A 144 -8.94 -6.28 7.00
CA THR A 144 -9.27 -5.63 5.72
C THR A 144 -9.27 -6.64 4.59
N PHE A 145 -8.24 -7.49 4.49
CA PHE A 145 -8.16 -8.55 3.48
C PHE A 145 -9.30 -9.56 3.64
N PHE A 146 -9.53 -10.03 4.86
CA PHE A 146 -10.60 -11.00 5.12
C PHE A 146 -11.98 -10.50 4.66
N VAL A 147 -12.38 -9.29 5.06
CA VAL A 147 -13.69 -8.76 4.67
C VAL A 147 -13.75 -8.38 3.19
N PHE A 148 -12.61 -8.04 2.58
CA PHE A 148 -12.54 -7.77 1.15
C PHE A 148 -12.69 -9.04 0.31
N ASP A 149 -12.22 -10.18 0.79
CA ASP A 149 -12.35 -11.48 0.12
C ASP A 149 -13.79 -12.03 0.25
N GLU A 150 -14.38 -11.95 1.45
CA GLU A 150 -15.74 -12.46 1.71
C GLU A 150 -16.83 -11.62 1.01
N LYS A 151 -16.64 -10.32 0.87
CA LYS A 151 -17.58 -9.38 0.23
C LYS A 151 -19.02 -9.49 0.70
N GLU A 152 -19.22 -9.75 1.98
CA GLU A 152 -20.55 -9.75 2.57
C GLU A 152 -21.17 -8.35 2.52
N LYS A 153 -22.50 -8.28 2.65
CA LYS A 153 -23.22 -7.01 2.61
C LYS A 153 -22.66 -6.00 3.62
N GLY A 154 -22.20 -4.85 3.12
CA GLY A 154 -21.61 -3.78 3.93
C GLY A 154 -20.12 -3.94 4.18
N TYR A 155 -19.42 -4.83 3.46
CA TYR A 155 -17.97 -5.00 3.58
C TYR A 155 -17.21 -3.70 3.32
N GLU A 156 -17.69 -2.81 2.46
CA GLU A 156 -17.10 -1.52 2.17
C GLU A 156 -16.98 -0.62 3.42
N LEU A 157 -18.00 -0.68 4.30
CA LEU A 157 -17.99 0.05 5.57
C LEU A 157 -16.94 -0.51 6.53
N LEU A 158 -16.78 -1.83 6.57
CA LEU A 158 -15.77 -2.49 7.41
C LEU A 158 -14.37 -2.21 6.90
N VAL A 159 -14.13 -2.32 5.59
CA VAL A 159 -12.84 -1.97 4.97
C VAL A 159 -12.47 -0.52 5.30
N ARG A 160 -13.39 0.42 5.11
CA ARG A 160 -13.17 1.82 5.46
C ARG A 160 -12.85 2.01 6.95
N ALA A 161 -13.59 1.36 7.85
CA ALA A 161 -13.35 1.45 9.28
C ALA A 161 -11.97 0.93 9.67
N TYR A 162 -11.51 -0.16 9.06
CA TYR A 162 -10.16 -0.70 9.30
C TYR A 162 -9.06 0.18 8.72
N LEU A 163 -9.23 0.73 7.53
CA LEU A 163 -8.28 1.68 6.94
C LEU A 163 -8.14 2.98 7.74
N LEU A 164 -9.19 3.42 8.44
CA LEU A 164 -9.12 4.57 9.35
C LEU A 164 -8.40 4.26 10.68
N GLN A 165 -8.14 3.01 11.00
CA GLN A 165 -7.39 2.58 12.18
C GLN A 165 -5.90 2.34 11.88
N VAL A 166 -5.55 2.18 10.59
CA VAL A 166 -4.19 2.06 10.08
C VAL A 166 -3.53 3.43 9.96
#